data_9faaca4e4c8f26127954be7d00b66f8a
#
_entry.id   9faaca4e4c8f26127954be7d00b66f8a
#
_cell.length_a   1.000
_cell.length_b   1.000
_cell.length_c   1.000
_cell.angle_alpha   90.00
_cell.angle_beta   90.00
_cell.angle_gamma   90.00
#
_symmetry.space_group_name_H-M   'P 1'
#
loop_
_entity.id
_entity.type
_entity.pdbx_description
1 polymer ?
#
loop_
_entity_poly.entity_id
_entity_poly.type
_entity_poly.pdbx_seq_one_letter_code
_entity_poly.pdbx_strand_id
1 'polypeptide(L)'
;FKKKSFQKTILGGSGGSDRAVTLTRACKELGSENVRAILMPSEFSSDHSVNDAEQLSKNLGNRYDIVPIKNIYHAFINELKPIFANSPFGLAEENIQSRSRGNLLMAIANKFGYILLNTSNKSELATGYGTLYGDMAGGWSVVGDWYKLQV
;
A
#
# COMPACT_ATOMS: atom_id res chain seq x y z
N PHE A 1 4.05 14.39 -17.25
CA PHE A 1 3.90 12.95 -16.95
C PHE A 1 4.19 12.09 -18.17
N LYS A 2 3.62 12.44 -19.32
CA LYS A 2 3.89 11.72 -20.59
C LYS A 2 5.35 11.76 -21.05
N LYS A 3 6.14 12.77 -20.64
CA LYS A 3 7.56 12.88 -21.01
C LYS A 3 8.50 11.94 -20.22
N LYS A 4 7.99 11.28 -19.17
CA LYS A 4 8.73 10.25 -18.41
C LYS A 4 8.15 8.85 -18.65
N SER A 5 7.78 8.56 -19.89
CA SER A 5 7.07 7.35 -20.32
C SER A 5 7.80 6.02 -20.02
N PHE A 6 9.02 6.06 -19.55
CA PHE A 6 9.80 4.87 -19.21
C PHE A 6 9.88 4.59 -17.71
N GLN A 7 9.31 5.47 -16.85
CA GLN A 7 9.39 5.30 -15.42
C GLN A 7 8.22 4.44 -14.93
N LYS A 8 8.55 3.28 -14.39
CA LYS A 8 7.57 2.36 -13.84
C LYS A 8 7.00 2.88 -12.52
N THR A 9 5.79 2.50 -12.25
CA THR A 9 5.02 2.93 -11.10
C THR A 9 4.73 1.74 -10.20
N ILE A 10 4.82 1.94 -8.89
CA ILE A 10 4.52 0.93 -7.89
C ILE A 10 3.42 1.43 -6.96
N LEU A 11 2.54 0.54 -6.57
CA LEU A 11 1.56 0.81 -5.53
C LEU A 11 1.38 -0.41 -4.63
N GLY A 12 1.09 -0.14 -3.37
CA GLY A 12 0.85 -1.19 -2.40
C GLY A 12 -0.63 -1.44 -2.18
N GLY A 13 -0.98 -2.68 -1.90
CA GLY A 13 -2.34 -3.07 -1.61
C GLY A 13 -2.45 -4.18 -0.58
N SER A 14 -3.46 -4.09 0.26
CA SER A 14 -3.95 -5.20 1.09
C SER A 14 -5.32 -5.68 0.63
N GLY A 15 -5.78 -5.20 -0.53
CA GLY A 15 -7.16 -5.34 -0.99
C GLY A 15 -8.02 -4.22 -0.40
N GLY A 16 -8.84 -3.60 -1.17
CA GLY A 16 -9.73 -2.51 -0.77
C GLY A 16 -10.18 -1.75 -2.00
N SER A 17 -11.36 -1.15 -1.95
CA SER A 17 -11.94 -0.49 -3.11
C SER A 17 -11.08 0.65 -3.66
N ASP A 18 -10.51 1.45 -2.76
CA ASP A 18 -9.70 2.62 -3.15
C ASP A 18 -8.43 2.20 -3.91
N ARG A 19 -7.81 1.11 -3.45
CA ARG A 19 -6.61 0.56 -4.09
C ARG A 19 -6.93 -0.11 -5.42
N ALA A 20 -8.08 -0.78 -5.50
CA ALA A 20 -8.56 -1.37 -6.75
C ALA A 20 -8.80 -0.30 -7.81
N VAL A 21 -9.45 0.80 -7.44
CA VAL A 21 -9.68 1.95 -8.32
C VAL A 21 -8.37 2.57 -8.77
N THR A 22 -7.43 2.79 -7.86
CA THR A 22 -6.12 3.36 -8.17
C THR A 22 -5.34 2.47 -9.11
N LEU A 23 -5.31 1.16 -8.85
CA LEU A 23 -4.61 0.19 -9.70
C LEU A 23 -5.21 0.16 -11.10
N THR A 24 -6.52 0.07 -11.21
CA THR A 24 -7.23 0.05 -12.48
C THR A 24 -6.94 1.31 -13.30
N ARG A 25 -7.02 2.47 -12.66
CA ARG A 25 -6.75 3.75 -13.28
C ARG A 25 -5.29 3.88 -13.72
N ALA A 26 -4.36 3.48 -12.87
CA ALA A 26 -2.94 3.50 -13.19
C ALA A 26 -2.63 2.62 -14.41
N CYS A 27 -3.17 1.41 -14.47
CA CYS A 27 -3.01 0.52 -15.61
C CYS A 27 -3.60 1.09 -16.89
N LYS A 28 -4.76 1.75 -16.78
CA LYS A 28 -5.43 2.37 -17.93
C LYS A 28 -4.66 3.56 -18.48
N GLU A 29 -4.12 4.40 -17.60
CA GLU A 29 -3.45 5.66 -18.01
C GLU A 29 -1.96 5.43 -18.37
N LEU A 30 -1.27 4.52 -17.71
CA LEU A 30 0.17 4.32 -17.84
C LEU A 30 0.55 3.07 -18.63
N GLY A 31 -0.40 2.19 -18.86
CA GLY A 31 -0.15 0.86 -19.41
C GLY A 31 0.17 -0.16 -18.31
N SER A 32 -0.42 -1.35 -18.43
CA SER A 32 -0.27 -2.41 -17.43
C SER A 32 1.17 -2.85 -17.25
N GLU A 33 1.98 -2.79 -18.30
CA GLU A 33 3.41 -3.14 -18.28
C GLU A 33 4.25 -2.15 -17.44
N ASN A 34 3.75 -0.97 -17.17
CA ASN A 34 4.44 0.07 -16.40
C ASN A 34 3.98 0.15 -14.94
N VAL A 35 3.05 -0.71 -14.54
CA VAL A 35 2.47 -0.71 -13.20
C VAL A 35 2.78 -2.01 -12.50
N ARG A 36 3.26 -1.92 -11.25
CA ARG A 36 3.53 -3.08 -10.40
C ARG A 36 2.79 -2.92 -9.08
N ALA A 37 2.02 -3.93 -8.73
CA ALA A 37 1.31 -3.98 -7.46
C ALA A 37 2.09 -4.83 -6.46
N ILE A 38 2.22 -4.35 -5.23
CA ILE A 38 2.81 -5.11 -4.13
C ILE A 38 1.71 -5.41 -3.12
N LEU A 39 1.35 -6.68 -3.01
CA LEU A 39 0.37 -7.16 -2.06
C LEU A 39 1.07 -7.51 -0.75
N MET A 40 0.71 -6.84 0.32
CA MET A 40 1.39 -6.96 1.61
C MET A 40 0.39 -7.37 2.69
N PRO A 41 -0.05 -8.65 2.69
CA PRO A 41 -0.98 -9.12 3.69
C PRO A 41 -0.32 -9.20 5.07
N SER A 42 -1.10 -8.93 6.12
CA SER A 42 -0.76 -9.24 7.50
C SER A 42 -1.44 -10.55 7.91
N GLU A 43 -1.14 -11.04 9.09
CA GLU A 43 -1.87 -12.19 9.67
C GLU A 43 -3.33 -11.88 9.96
N PHE A 44 -3.70 -10.58 10.02
CA PHE A 44 -5.06 -10.12 10.23
C PHE A 44 -5.82 -9.87 8.91
N SER A 45 -5.15 -10.00 7.77
CA SER A 45 -5.77 -9.84 6.45
C SER A 45 -6.60 -11.08 6.09
N SER A 46 -7.76 -10.87 5.48
CA SER A 46 -8.55 -12.00 4.98
C SER A 46 -7.93 -12.59 3.71
N ASP A 47 -8.06 -13.91 3.54
CA ASP A 47 -7.63 -14.59 2.31
C ASP A 47 -8.36 -14.05 1.08
N HIS A 48 -9.64 -13.68 1.24
CA HIS A 48 -10.44 -13.07 0.17
C HIS A 48 -9.85 -11.76 -0.35
N SER A 49 -9.37 -10.89 0.54
CA SER A 49 -8.75 -9.61 0.14
C SER A 49 -7.50 -9.83 -0.70
N VAL A 50 -6.69 -10.80 -0.34
CA VAL A 50 -5.47 -11.15 -1.09
C VAL A 50 -5.83 -11.75 -2.45
N ASN A 51 -6.75 -12.70 -2.47
CA ASN A 51 -7.20 -13.37 -3.69
C ASN A 51 -7.86 -12.38 -4.66
N ASP A 52 -8.69 -11.47 -4.17
CA ASP A 52 -9.34 -10.43 -4.97
C ASP A 52 -8.32 -9.49 -5.60
N ALA A 53 -7.33 -9.06 -4.83
CA ALA A 53 -6.27 -8.19 -5.31
C ALA A 53 -5.39 -8.89 -6.35
N GLU A 54 -5.06 -10.15 -6.14
CA GLU A 54 -4.32 -10.98 -7.09
C GLU A 54 -5.10 -11.17 -8.39
N GLN A 55 -6.40 -11.51 -8.28
CA GLN A 55 -7.28 -11.68 -9.44
C GLN A 55 -7.42 -10.39 -10.24
N LEU A 56 -7.55 -9.25 -9.57
CA LEU A 56 -7.59 -7.96 -10.23
C LEU A 56 -6.31 -7.69 -11.03
N SER A 57 -5.15 -7.95 -10.46
CA SER A 57 -3.88 -7.79 -11.17
C SER A 57 -3.77 -8.72 -12.37
N LYS A 58 -4.23 -9.97 -12.25
CA LYS A 58 -4.28 -10.91 -13.37
C LYS A 58 -5.20 -10.40 -14.49
N ASN A 59 -6.37 -9.87 -14.12
CA ASN A 59 -7.34 -9.35 -15.09
C ASN A 59 -6.81 -8.09 -15.81
N LEU A 60 -6.09 -7.23 -15.10
CA LEU A 60 -5.50 -6.03 -15.67
C LEU A 60 -4.21 -6.32 -16.45
N GLY A 61 -3.60 -7.48 -16.23
CA GLY A 61 -2.35 -7.85 -16.88
C GLY A 61 -1.12 -7.15 -16.35
N ASN A 62 -1.21 -6.49 -15.19
CA ASN A 62 -0.07 -5.85 -14.56
C ASN A 62 0.74 -6.84 -13.73
N ARG A 63 2.02 -6.52 -13.53
CA ARG A 63 2.90 -7.27 -12.65
C ARG A 63 2.50 -7.07 -11.20
N TYR A 64 2.58 -8.14 -10.41
CA TYR A 64 2.34 -8.07 -8.98
C TYR A 64 3.26 -9.02 -8.21
N ASP A 65 3.50 -8.72 -6.94
CA ASP A 65 4.25 -9.54 -6.01
C ASP A 65 3.49 -9.59 -4.68
N ILE A 66 3.64 -10.69 -3.96
CA ILE A 66 3.06 -10.86 -2.63
C ILE A 66 4.21 -10.87 -1.62
N VAL A 67 4.19 -9.89 -0.72
CA VAL A 67 5.22 -9.73 0.32
C VAL A 67 4.50 -9.64 1.67
N PRO A 68 4.26 -10.77 2.36
CA PRO A 68 3.63 -10.77 3.67
C PRO A 68 4.47 -9.99 4.68
N ILE A 69 3.79 -9.24 5.57
CA ILE A 69 4.46 -8.41 6.58
C ILE A 69 4.54 -9.08 7.96
N LYS A 70 4.02 -10.29 8.09
CA LYS A 70 3.94 -11.00 9.38
C LYS A 70 5.28 -11.04 10.12
N ASN A 71 6.35 -11.50 9.45
CA ASN A 71 7.66 -11.65 10.07
C ASN A 71 8.28 -10.30 10.45
N ILE A 72 8.10 -9.29 9.61
CA ILE A 72 8.58 -7.93 9.87
C ILE A 72 7.85 -7.34 11.07
N TYR A 73 6.54 -7.46 11.11
CA TYR A 73 5.70 -7.00 12.19
C TYR A 73 6.08 -7.67 13.52
N HIS A 74 6.22 -9.00 13.54
CA HIS A 74 6.62 -9.73 14.73
C HIS A 74 8.02 -9.39 15.20
N ALA A 75 8.94 -9.09 14.29
CA ALA A 75 10.28 -8.63 14.67
C ALA A 75 10.21 -7.31 15.45
N PHE A 76 9.43 -6.34 14.96
CA PHE A 76 9.20 -5.10 15.70
C PHE A 76 8.56 -5.33 17.07
N ILE A 77 7.52 -6.14 17.12
CA ILE A 77 6.81 -6.42 18.38
C ILE A 77 7.74 -7.13 19.39
N ASN A 78 8.52 -8.10 18.94
CA ASN A 78 9.46 -8.81 19.80
C ASN A 78 10.53 -7.88 20.37
N GLU A 79 11.07 -6.98 19.57
CA GLU A 79 12.08 -6.00 20.04
C GLU A 79 11.47 -4.96 20.99
N LEU A 80 10.21 -4.59 20.79
CA LEU A 80 9.52 -3.61 21.63
C LEU A 80 8.88 -4.21 22.87
N LYS A 81 8.78 -5.53 22.96
CA LYS A 81 8.11 -6.23 24.07
C LYS A 81 8.58 -5.80 25.45
N PRO A 82 9.90 -5.65 25.74
CA PRO A 82 10.35 -5.16 27.04
C PRO A 82 9.91 -3.75 27.37
N ILE A 83 9.76 -2.89 26.34
CA ILE A 83 9.35 -1.49 26.50
C ILE A 83 7.82 -1.38 26.62
N PHE A 84 7.09 -2.12 25.80
CA PHE A 84 5.63 -2.12 25.82
C PHE A 84 5.06 -2.84 27.05
N ALA A 85 5.80 -3.78 27.59
CA ALA A 85 5.42 -4.57 28.77
C ALA A 85 4.01 -5.17 28.64
N ASN A 86 3.11 -4.85 29.57
CA ASN A 86 1.73 -5.34 29.56
C ASN A 86 0.74 -4.35 28.95
N SER A 87 1.22 -3.36 28.19
CA SER A 87 0.34 -2.43 27.50
C SER A 87 -0.57 -3.14 26.49
N PRO A 88 -1.85 -2.80 26.42
CA PRO A 88 -2.76 -3.45 25.50
C PRO A 88 -2.45 -3.09 24.06
N PHE A 89 -2.87 -3.96 23.12
CA PHE A 89 -2.81 -3.68 21.69
C PHE A 89 -3.55 -2.38 21.36
N GLY A 90 -2.94 -1.55 20.53
CA GLY A 90 -3.52 -0.25 20.18
C GLY A 90 -2.93 0.37 18.93
N LEU A 91 -2.98 1.68 18.90
CA LEU A 91 -2.56 2.48 17.73
C LEU A 91 -1.10 2.24 17.34
N ALA A 92 -0.23 1.98 18.30
CA ALA A 92 1.19 1.75 18.03
C ALA A 92 1.38 0.53 17.12
N GLU A 93 0.74 -0.57 17.45
CA GLU A 93 0.83 -1.82 16.70
C GLU A 93 0.19 -1.71 15.31
N GLU A 94 -0.94 -1.03 15.22
CA GLU A 94 -1.59 -0.76 13.93
C GLU A 94 -0.69 0.09 13.02
N ASN A 95 -0.06 1.12 13.57
CA ASN A 95 0.84 1.99 12.84
C ASN A 95 2.14 1.27 12.43
N ILE A 96 2.64 0.34 13.23
CA ILE A 96 3.79 -0.48 12.86
C ILE A 96 3.47 -1.29 11.58
N GLN A 97 2.28 -1.86 11.48
CA GLN A 97 1.88 -2.57 10.27
C GLN A 97 1.87 -1.65 9.04
N SER A 98 1.24 -0.50 9.15
CA SER A 98 1.16 0.48 8.06
C SER A 98 2.53 1.01 7.65
N ARG A 99 3.38 1.34 8.61
CA ARG A 99 4.75 1.83 8.35
C ARG A 99 5.65 0.74 7.77
N SER A 100 5.48 -0.52 8.18
CA SER A 100 6.19 -1.65 7.58
C SER A 100 5.87 -1.77 6.09
N ARG A 101 4.62 -1.64 5.71
CA ARG A 101 4.20 -1.61 4.30
C ARG A 101 4.81 -0.43 3.55
N GLY A 102 4.72 0.76 4.12
CA GLY A 102 5.32 1.96 3.55
C GLY A 102 6.82 1.83 3.32
N ASN A 103 7.54 1.29 4.30
CA ASN A 103 8.98 1.07 4.19
C ASN A 103 9.34 0.07 3.09
N LEU A 104 8.60 -1.02 2.97
CA LEU A 104 8.80 -2.00 1.89
C LEU A 104 8.59 -1.36 0.51
N LEU A 105 7.53 -0.59 0.34
CA LEU A 105 7.23 0.08 -0.92
C LEU A 105 8.30 1.10 -1.27
N MET A 106 8.73 1.91 -0.32
CA MET A 106 9.77 2.91 -0.53
C MET A 106 11.11 2.26 -0.86
N ALA A 107 11.45 1.14 -0.22
CA ALA A 107 12.66 0.39 -0.52
C ALA A 107 12.66 -0.11 -1.98
N ILE A 108 11.55 -0.67 -2.44
CA ILE A 108 11.42 -1.15 -3.81
C ILE A 108 11.46 0.02 -4.80
N ALA A 109 10.73 1.09 -4.50
CA ALA A 109 10.72 2.29 -5.34
C ALA A 109 12.11 2.90 -5.50
N ASN A 110 12.86 3.02 -4.41
CA ASN A 110 14.21 3.57 -4.43
C ASN A 110 15.20 2.65 -5.16
N LYS A 111 15.07 1.35 -4.94
CA LYS A 111 16.00 0.36 -5.55
C LYS A 111 15.90 0.34 -7.07
N PHE A 112 14.69 0.43 -7.60
CA PHE A 112 14.41 0.29 -9.02
C PHE A 112 14.04 1.60 -9.72
N GLY A 113 13.99 2.72 -8.98
CA GLY A 113 13.62 4.00 -9.55
C GLY A 113 12.13 4.10 -9.93
N TYR A 114 11.26 3.42 -9.22
CA TYR A 114 9.81 3.49 -9.45
C TYR A 114 9.19 4.71 -8.79
N ILE A 115 8.11 5.21 -9.37
CA ILE A 115 7.27 6.22 -8.73
C ILE A 115 6.27 5.51 -7.81
N LEU A 116 6.23 5.90 -6.55
CA LEU A 116 5.28 5.38 -5.57
C LEU A 116 3.98 6.17 -5.63
N LEU A 117 2.87 5.48 -5.91
CA LEU A 117 1.53 6.07 -5.87
C LEU A 117 0.92 5.91 -4.48
N ASN A 118 0.42 7.02 -3.95
CA ASN A 118 -0.34 7.02 -2.71
C ASN A 118 -1.81 6.70 -3.01
N THR A 119 -2.39 5.80 -2.24
CA THR A 119 -3.78 5.36 -2.39
C THR A 119 -4.73 5.96 -1.36
N SER A 120 -4.25 6.82 -0.47
CA SER A 120 -5.09 7.50 0.51
C SER A 120 -6.08 8.44 -0.17
N ASN A 121 -7.34 8.40 0.25
CA ASN A 121 -8.36 9.30 -0.27
C ASN A 121 -8.49 10.58 0.58
N LYS A 122 -9.23 11.55 0.08
CA LYS A 122 -9.42 12.85 0.74
C LYS A 122 -10.10 12.73 2.12
N SER A 123 -11.03 11.80 2.27
CA SER A 123 -11.72 11.60 3.55
C SER A 123 -10.77 11.06 4.61
N GLU A 124 -9.89 10.14 4.27
CA GLU A 124 -8.87 9.61 5.19
C GLU A 124 -7.90 10.70 5.62
N LEU A 125 -7.45 11.53 4.69
CA LEU A 125 -6.55 12.66 5.00
C LEU A 125 -7.24 13.72 5.86
N ALA A 126 -8.49 14.05 5.55
CA ALA A 126 -9.27 15.06 6.28
C ALA A 126 -9.60 14.65 7.71
N THR A 127 -9.78 13.35 7.98
CA THR A 127 -10.12 12.81 9.29
C THR A 127 -8.89 12.37 10.11
N GLY A 128 -7.68 12.46 9.54
CA GLY A 128 -6.46 12.06 10.21
C GLY A 128 -6.22 10.55 10.30
N TYR A 129 -6.96 9.76 9.55
CA TYR A 129 -6.77 8.29 9.48
C TYR A 129 -5.54 7.85 8.67
N GLY A 130 -4.85 8.78 8.03
CA GLY A 130 -3.61 8.48 7.36
C GLY A 130 -2.47 8.24 8.36
N THR A 131 -1.71 7.17 8.19
CA THR A 131 -0.53 6.89 9.02
C THR A 131 0.69 7.56 8.43
N LEU A 132 1.30 8.48 9.19
CA LEU A 132 2.53 9.17 8.78
C LEU A 132 3.65 8.15 8.55
N TYR A 133 4.37 8.28 7.42
CA TYR A 133 5.40 7.35 6.96
C TYR A 133 4.92 5.91 6.72
N GLY A 134 3.62 5.69 6.65
CA GLY A 134 3.00 4.42 6.30
C GLY A 134 2.16 4.56 5.03
N ASP A 135 0.85 4.50 5.16
CA ASP A 135 -0.09 4.66 4.05
C ASP A 135 -0.05 6.06 3.41
N MET A 136 0.49 7.06 4.11
CA MET A 136 0.76 8.40 3.56
C MET A 136 2.13 8.51 2.89
N ALA A 137 2.95 7.46 2.90
CA ALA A 137 4.23 7.44 2.22
C ALA A 137 3.99 7.25 0.72
N GLY A 138 4.11 8.31 -0.04
CA GLY A 138 3.95 8.27 -1.48
C GLY A 138 4.23 9.62 -2.10
N GLY A 139 4.83 9.59 -3.29
CA GLY A 139 5.17 10.80 -4.02
C GLY A 139 3.98 11.42 -4.76
N TRP A 140 2.87 10.69 -4.87
CA TRP A 140 1.71 11.15 -5.60
C TRP A 140 0.42 10.47 -5.16
N SER A 141 -0.63 11.27 -4.99
CA SER A 141 -1.96 10.79 -4.63
C SER A 141 -2.89 10.84 -5.85
N VAL A 142 -3.42 9.68 -6.23
CA VAL A 142 -4.35 9.54 -7.35
C VAL A 142 -5.79 9.79 -6.93
N VAL A 143 -6.15 9.39 -5.70
CA VAL A 143 -7.51 9.53 -5.16
C VAL A 143 -7.59 10.53 -4.00
N GLY A 144 -6.54 11.32 -3.79
CA GLY A 144 -6.45 12.27 -2.68
C GLY A 144 -7.53 13.35 -2.65
N ASP A 145 -8.05 13.71 -3.82
CA ASP A 145 -9.12 14.70 -3.96
C ASP A 145 -10.53 14.10 -3.91
N TRP A 146 -10.64 12.79 -3.79
CA TRP A 146 -11.92 12.10 -3.77
C TRP A 146 -12.35 11.74 -2.35
N TYR A 147 -13.61 11.94 -2.06
CA TYR A 147 -14.20 11.40 -0.83
C TYR A 147 -14.55 9.93 -1.03
N LYS A 148 -14.55 9.18 0.06
CA LYS A 148 -14.76 7.72 0.03
C LYS A 148 -16.06 7.32 -0.68
N LEU A 149 -17.10 8.13 -0.58
CA LEU A 149 -18.37 7.89 -1.26
C LEU A 149 -18.31 8.05 -2.79
N GLN A 150 -17.23 8.63 -3.32
CA GLN A 150 -17.00 8.82 -4.75
C GLN A 150 -16.17 7.68 -5.36
N VAL A 151 -15.62 6.82 -4.53
CA VAL A 151 -14.81 5.67 -4.90
C VAL A 151 -15.67 4.41 -4.92
#